data_95cc9d98cc843c64b7af28e0d97615bb
#
_entry.id   95cc9d98cc843c64b7af28e0d97615bb
#
_cell.length_a   1.000
_cell.length_b   1.000
_cell.length_c   1.000
_cell.angle_alpha   90.00
_cell.angle_beta   90.00
_cell.angle_gamma   90.00
#
_symmetry.space_group_name_H-M   'P 1'
#
loop_
_entity.id
_entity.type
_entity.pdbx_description
1 polymer ?
#
loop_
_entity_poly.entity_id
_entity_poly.type
_entity_poly.pdbx_seq_one_letter_code
_entity_poly.pdbx_strand_id
1 'polypeptide(L)'
;EMLRSLVGSEMCIRDSEKALAWVRENCKEGFDKNLGKNLPPVITKSKIVPADKDWEFIVKMTLIIRDILYGNPRLDEMGWHEEALGRNAVVGGFQGQRQWTDWLPNADFTEAIMASTFDWNGPKAPTPFATENDTCNGIAMMLGSLVSGSAPCFHDVRTYWSPEACERVTGHKPDGVASNGFIHLINSGAACLDASGQARDAEGNSVMKPWYEVTEEDQKAMLEATTWSEADFGYFRGGGSVSYTHLTLPTNRE
;
A
#
# COMPACT_ATOMS: atom_id res chain seq x y z
N GLU A 1 1.00 1.36 -26.13
CA GLU A 1 -0.23 1.14 -26.95
C GLU A 1 -1.21 0.24 -26.20
N MET A 2 -0.78 -0.90 -25.61
CA MET A 2 -1.58 -1.81 -24.77
C MET A 2 -2.28 -1.10 -23.61
N LEU A 3 -1.57 -0.24 -22.87
CA LEU A 3 -2.14 0.54 -21.77
C LEU A 3 -3.22 1.55 -22.25
N ARG A 4 -3.12 2.07 -23.47
CA ARG A 4 -4.11 3.00 -24.02
C ARG A 4 -5.40 2.30 -24.43
N SER A 5 -5.31 1.07 -24.93
CA SER A 5 -6.50 0.30 -25.34
C SER A 5 -7.23 -0.32 -24.14
N LEU A 6 -6.52 -0.75 -23.10
CA LEU A 6 -7.12 -1.23 -21.86
C LEU A 6 -7.89 -0.13 -21.11
N VAL A 7 -7.44 1.13 -21.19
CA VAL A 7 -8.08 2.28 -20.52
C VAL A 7 -9.41 2.68 -21.18
N GLY A 8 -9.70 2.21 -22.38
CA GLY A 8 -10.90 2.58 -23.15
C GLY A 8 -12.05 1.56 -23.16
N SER A 9 -11.89 0.40 -22.53
CA SER A 9 -12.93 -0.63 -22.57
C SER A 9 -14.05 -0.35 -21.56
N GLU A 10 -15.31 -0.53 -21.95
CA GLU A 10 -16.51 -0.34 -21.09
C GLU A 10 -16.44 -1.14 -19.78
N MET A 11 -15.60 -2.12 -19.75
CA MET A 11 -15.45 -3.03 -18.63
C MET A 11 -14.46 -2.58 -17.59
N CYS A 12 -13.33 -2.00 -18.00
CA CYS A 12 -12.46 -1.25 -17.11
C CYS A 12 -13.24 -0.09 -16.46
N ILE A 13 -14.25 0.43 -17.15
CA ILE A 13 -15.12 1.51 -16.65
C ILE A 13 -15.96 1.03 -15.47
N ARG A 14 -16.69 -0.09 -15.57
CA ARG A 14 -17.55 -0.57 -14.48
C ARG A 14 -16.77 -1.00 -13.23
N ASP A 15 -15.69 -1.76 -13.40
CA ASP A 15 -14.84 -2.14 -12.28
C ASP A 15 -14.14 -0.91 -11.68
N SER A 16 -13.78 0.07 -12.52
CA SER A 16 -13.21 1.32 -12.04
C SER A 16 -14.21 2.19 -11.31
N GLU A 17 -15.47 2.24 -11.73
CA GLU A 17 -16.53 2.99 -11.04
C GLU A 17 -16.81 2.41 -9.65
N LYS A 18 -16.91 1.07 -9.53
CA LYS A 18 -17.08 0.40 -8.24
C LYS A 18 -15.90 0.66 -7.31
N ALA A 19 -14.68 0.45 -7.80
CA ALA A 19 -13.46 0.67 -7.03
C ALA A 19 -13.31 2.14 -6.63
N LEU A 20 -13.59 3.07 -7.54
CA LEU A 20 -13.52 4.51 -7.28
C LEU A 20 -14.58 4.97 -6.29
N ALA A 21 -15.80 4.44 -6.37
CA ALA A 21 -16.85 4.72 -5.38
C ALA A 21 -16.42 4.25 -3.99
N TRP A 22 -15.87 3.04 -3.89
CA TRP A 22 -15.35 2.51 -2.63
C TRP A 22 -14.19 3.33 -2.08
N VAL A 23 -13.26 3.78 -2.94
CA VAL A 23 -12.15 4.66 -2.54
C VAL A 23 -12.67 5.98 -1.98
N ARG A 24 -13.60 6.63 -2.67
CA ARG A 24 -14.21 7.89 -2.22
C ARG A 24 -14.93 7.77 -0.88
N GLU A 25 -15.54 6.63 -0.63
CA GLU A 25 -16.25 6.36 0.62
C GLU A 25 -15.31 6.03 1.78
N ASN A 26 -14.27 5.23 1.53
CA ASN A 26 -13.49 4.57 2.58
C ASN A 26 -12.07 5.13 2.74
N CYS A 27 -11.49 5.74 1.71
CA CYS A 27 -10.11 6.21 1.77
C CYS A 27 -10.08 7.69 2.15
N LYS A 28 -9.79 7.97 3.41
CA LYS A 28 -9.63 9.34 3.90
C LYS A 28 -8.33 9.93 3.38
N GLU A 29 -8.40 11.07 2.70
CA GLU A 29 -7.20 11.81 2.35
C GLU A 29 -6.57 12.42 3.61
N GLY A 30 -5.28 12.15 3.80
CA GLY A 30 -4.45 12.87 4.74
C GLY A 30 -4.10 14.26 4.19
N PHE A 31 -3.89 15.21 5.06
CA PHE A 31 -3.53 16.56 4.67
C PHE A 31 -2.05 16.83 4.97
N ASP A 32 -1.23 16.97 3.93
CA ASP A 32 0.13 17.48 4.09
C ASP A 32 0.11 19.00 4.18
N LYS A 33 0.34 19.53 5.37
CA LYS A 33 0.43 20.98 5.63
C LYS A 33 1.66 21.63 4.97
N ASN A 34 2.59 20.85 4.48
CA ASN A 34 3.81 21.32 3.83
C ASN A 34 3.72 21.30 2.30
N LEU A 35 2.63 20.82 1.76
CA LEU A 35 2.40 20.79 0.34
C LEU A 35 2.62 22.16 -0.30
N GLY A 36 3.44 22.22 -1.32
CA GLY A 36 3.79 23.44 -2.04
C GLY A 36 4.91 24.28 -1.43
N LYS A 37 5.32 24.03 -0.18
CA LYS A 37 6.45 24.77 0.42
C LYS A 37 7.81 24.24 -0.01
N ASN A 38 7.92 22.94 -0.28
CA ASN A 38 9.16 22.26 -0.62
C ASN A 38 9.21 21.78 -2.08
N LEU A 39 8.17 22.04 -2.86
CA LEU A 39 8.12 21.65 -4.26
C LEU A 39 9.12 22.45 -5.08
N PRO A 40 9.97 21.84 -5.90
CA PRO A 40 10.78 22.56 -6.85
C PRO A 40 9.91 23.45 -7.76
N PRO A 41 10.41 24.64 -8.18
CA PRO A 41 9.62 25.57 -9.01
C PRO A 41 9.09 24.96 -10.31
N VAL A 42 9.73 23.91 -10.79
CA VAL A 42 9.33 23.17 -11.98
C VAL A 42 8.05 22.39 -11.74
N ILE A 43 7.83 21.91 -10.51
CA ILE A 43 6.67 21.13 -10.12
C ILE A 43 5.46 22.00 -9.82
N THR A 44 5.66 23.13 -9.18
CA THR A 44 4.59 24.10 -8.91
C THR A 44 3.98 24.71 -10.18
N LYS A 45 4.67 24.62 -11.30
CA LYS A 45 4.19 25.05 -12.62
C LYS A 45 3.47 23.94 -13.40
N SER A 46 3.71 22.69 -13.08
CA SER A 46 2.95 21.59 -13.65
C SER A 46 1.57 21.56 -13.00
N LYS A 47 0.54 21.39 -13.80
CA LYS A 47 -0.85 21.38 -13.35
C LYS A 47 -1.01 20.39 -12.21
N ILE A 48 -1.30 20.88 -11.03
CA ILE A 48 -1.80 20.05 -9.94
C ILE A 48 -3.08 19.40 -10.46
N VAL A 49 -3.05 18.08 -10.63
CA VAL A 49 -4.23 17.33 -11.04
C VAL A 49 -5.19 17.34 -9.86
N PRO A 50 -6.48 17.62 -10.03
CA PRO A 50 -7.43 17.52 -8.93
C PRO A 50 -7.39 16.13 -8.30
N ALA A 51 -7.46 16.04 -6.97
CA ALA A 51 -7.38 14.81 -6.20
C ALA A 51 -8.30 13.69 -6.75
N ASP A 52 -9.49 14.06 -7.20
CA ASP A 52 -10.44 13.11 -7.79
C ASP A 52 -9.90 12.45 -9.09
N LYS A 53 -9.19 13.21 -9.91
CA LYS A 53 -8.54 12.65 -11.12
C LYS A 53 -7.31 11.81 -10.80
N ASP A 54 -6.62 12.11 -9.71
CA ASP A 54 -5.53 11.28 -9.23
C ASP A 54 -6.07 9.92 -8.77
N TRP A 55 -7.17 9.90 -8.03
CA TRP A 55 -7.85 8.66 -7.65
C TRP A 55 -8.35 7.86 -8.86
N GLU A 56 -8.93 8.51 -9.87
CA GLU A 56 -9.30 7.83 -11.11
C GLU A 56 -8.10 7.17 -11.79
N PHE A 57 -6.98 7.87 -11.85
CA PHE A 57 -5.76 7.34 -12.45
C PHE A 57 -5.21 6.16 -11.66
N ILE A 58 -5.08 6.29 -10.33
CA ILE A 58 -4.53 5.27 -9.43
C ILE A 58 -5.39 4.01 -9.43
N VAL A 59 -6.70 4.14 -9.36
CA VAL A 59 -7.64 3.01 -9.42
C VAL A 59 -7.50 2.27 -10.75
N LYS A 60 -7.46 2.99 -11.87
CA LYS A 60 -7.25 2.39 -13.19
C LYS A 60 -5.91 1.67 -13.27
N MET A 61 -4.84 2.28 -12.77
CA MET A 61 -3.52 1.65 -12.71
C MET A 61 -3.56 0.36 -11.91
N THR A 62 -4.21 0.35 -10.75
CA THR A 62 -4.37 -0.84 -9.90
C THR A 62 -5.12 -1.96 -10.63
N LEU A 63 -6.21 -1.65 -11.33
CA LEU A 63 -6.97 -2.62 -12.10
C LEU A 63 -6.16 -3.21 -13.25
N ILE A 64 -5.41 -2.38 -13.98
CA ILE A 64 -4.53 -2.83 -15.06
C ILE A 64 -3.44 -3.77 -14.51
N ILE A 65 -2.83 -3.43 -13.39
CA ILE A 65 -1.83 -4.28 -12.76
C ILE A 65 -2.42 -5.62 -12.34
N ARG A 66 -3.62 -5.62 -11.76
CA ARG A 66 -4.34 -6.84 -11.43
C ARG A 66 -4.57 -7.72 -12.66
N ASP A 67 -5.02 -7.14 -13.77
CA ASP A 67 -5.25 -7.86 -15.02
C ASP A 67 -3.93 -8.39 -15.60
N ILE A 68 -2.84 -7.64 -15.51
CA ILE A 68 -1.51 -8.12 -15.93
C ILE A 68 -1.06 -9.32 -15.08
N LEU A 69 -1.29 -9.30 -13.78
CA LEU A 69 -0.85 -10.39 -12.90
C LEU A 69 -1.70 -11.65 -13.08
N TYR A 70 -3.02 -11.53 -13.07
CA TYR A 70 -3.94 -12.66 -13.00
C TYR A 70 -4.62 -13.00 -14.31
N GLY A 71 -4.61 -12.10 -15.27
CA GLY A 71 -5.45 -12.13 -16.44
C GLY A 71 -6.88 -11.65 -16.17
N ASN A 72 -7.62 -11.49 -17.25
CA ASN A 72 -9.01 -11.08 -17.20
C ASN A 72 -9.76 -11.73 -18.40
N PRO A 73 -10.61 -12.75 -18.15
CA PRO A 73 -11.32 -13.48 -19.21
C PRO A 73 -12.16 -12.57 -20.13
N ARG A 74 -12.56 -11.44 -19.63
CA ARG A 74 -13.35 -10.50 -20.43
C ARG A 74 -12.50 -9.78 -21.50
N LEU A 75 -11.20 -9.69 -21.34
CA LEU A 75 -10.32 -9.21 -22.40
C LEU A 75 -10.37 -10.16 -23.61
N ASP A 76 -10.55 -11.46 -23.37
CA ASP A 76 -10.74 -12.47 -24.40
C ASP A 76 -12.01 -12.22 -25.23
N GLU A 77 -13.12 -11.90 -24.58
CA GLU A 77 -14.39 -11.53 -25.23
C GLU A 77 -14.25 -10.29 -26.14
N MET A 78 -13.28 -9.44 -25.84
CA MET A 78 -12.96 -8.22 -26.60
C MET A 78 -11.93 -8.45 -27.71
N GLY A 79 -11.44 -9.68 -27.87
CA GLY A 79 -10.42 -10.03 -28.86
C GLY A 79 -8.97 -9.84 -28.39
N TRP A 80 -8.75 -9.58 -27.11
CA TRP A 80 -7.41 -9.45 -26.49
C TRP A 80 -7.00 -10.76 -25.82
N HIS A 81 -6.79 -11.80 -26.65
CA HIS A 81 -6.59 -13.17 -26.18
C HIS A 81 -5.32 -13.38 -25.36
N GLU A 82 -4.22 -12.72 -25.73
CA GLU A 82 -2.95 -12.83 -25.02
C GLU A 82 -2.99 -12.08 -23.68
N GLU A 83 -3.55 -10.88 -23.68
CA GLU A 83 -3.70 -10.05 -22.49
C GLU A 83 -4.66 -10.68 -21.49
N ALA A 84 -5.67 -11.39 -21.96
CA ALA A 84 -6.65 -12.08 -21.12
C ALA A 84 -6.02 -13.16 -20.23
N LEU A 85 -4.93 -13.77 -20.69
CA LEU A 85 -4.22 -14.81 -19.91
C LEU A 85 -3.45 -14.22 -18.70
N GLY A 86 -3.05 -12.96 -18.78
CA GLY A 86 -2.15 -12.37 -17.79
C GLY A 86 -0.78 -13.06 -17.70
N ARG A 87 -0.13 -12.92 -16.56
CA ARG A 87 1.19 -13.51 -16.31
C ARG A 87 1.18 -14.67 -15.32
N ASN A 88 0.02 -15.01 -14.78
CA ASN A 88 -0.15 -15.99 -13.71
C ASN A 88 0.88 -15.75 -12.57
N ALA A 89 1.02 -14.48 -12.17
CA ALA A 89 2.01 -14.05 -11.22
C ALA A 89 1.44 -14.00 -9.80
N VAL A 90 2.23 -14.40 -8.83
CA VAL A 90 1.86 -14.44 -7.41
C VAL A 90 2.52 -13.32 -6.58
N VAL A 91 3.38 -12.54 -7.22
CA VAL A 91 4.07 -11.39 -6.63
C VAL A 91 4.39 -10.39 -7.74
N GLY A 92 4.36 -9.12 -7.42
CA GLY A 92 4.70 -8.04 -8.35
C GLY A 92 5.45 -6.90 -7.67
N GLY A 93 5.74 -5.87 -8.44
CA GLY A 93 6.35 -4.64 -7.96
C GLY A 93 6.53 -3.63 -9.10
N PHE A 94 6.51 -2.35 -8.78
CA PHE A 94 6.87 -1.31 -9.73
C PHE A 94 8.38 -1.08 -9.72
N GLN A 95 8.98 -0.94 -10.88
CA GLN A 95 10.39 -0.61 -10.97
C GLN A 95 10.61 0.85 -10.55
N GLY A 96 11.33 1.03 -9.45
CA GLY A 96 11.65 2.33 -8.88
C GLY A 96 10.42 3.09 -8.36
N GLN A 97 10.66 4.26 -7.84
CA GLN A 97 9.62 5.19 -7.41
C GLN A 97 9.19 6.05 -8.59
N ARG A 98 8.14 5.67 -9.27
CA ARG A 98 7.71 6.30 -10.53
C ARG A 98 7.45 7.80 -10.41
N GLN A 99 6.97 8.26 -9.28
CA GLN A 99 6.76 9.67 -9.03
C GLN A 99 8.00 10.55 -9.25
N TRP A 100 9.19 9.99 -9.07
CA TRP A 100 10.44 10.70 -9.31
C TRP A 100 10.74 10.88 -10.79
N THR A 101 10.19 10.03 -11.64
CA THR A 101 10.49 9.99 -13.06
C THR A 101 9.39 10.58 -13.92
N ASP A 102 8.11 10.30 -13.59
CA ASP A 102 7.02 10.51 -14.52
C ASP A 102 5.96 11.51 -14.04
N TRP A 103 6.08 12.09 -12.83
CA TRP A 103 5.11 13.04 -12.25
C TRP A 103 3.71 12.49 -12.08
N LEU A 104 3.57 11.20 -12.14
CA LEU A 104 2.32 10.48 -11.94
C LEU A 104 2.16 10.19 -10.45
N PRO A 105 0.90 10.00 -9.98
CA PRO A 105 0.66 9.48 -8.65
C PRO A 105 1.50 8.22 -8.43
N ASN A 106 2.02 8.08 -7.23
CA ASN A 106 2.87 6.95 -6.90
C ASN A 106 2.11 5.62 -6.89
N ALA A 107 2.86 4.55 -6.75
CA ALA A 107 2.32 3.19 -6.75
C ALA A 107 1.75 2.75 -5.38
N ASP A 108 1.84 3.58 -4.36
CA ASP A 108 1.56 3.21 -2.97
C ASP A 108 0.16 2.65 -2.76
N PHE A 109 -0.86 3.23 -3.38
CA PHE A 109 -2.20 2.67 -3.31
C PHE A 109 -2.27 1.26 -3.89
N THR A 110 -1.66 1.04 -5.06
CA THR A 110 -1.63 -0.28 -5.70
C THR A 110 -0.90 -1.28 -4.82
N GLU A 111 0.27 -0.91 -4.29
CA GLU A 111 1.07 -1.74 -3.40
C GLU A 111 0.27 -2.13 -2.14
N ALA A 112 -0.35 -1.16 -1.49
CA ALA A 112 -1.16 -1.37 -0.30
C ALA A 112 -2.36 -2.29 -0.57
N ILE A 113 -3.18 -1.98 -1.58
CA ILE A 113 -4.41 -2.72 -1.86
C ILE A 113 -4.12 -4.13 -2.36
N MET A 114 -3.09 -4.32 -3.19
CA MET A 114 -2.70 -5.65 -3.65
C MET A 114 -2.24 -6.53 -2.48
N ALA A 115 -1.45 -5.98 -1.56
CA ALA A 115 -0.95 -6.69 -0.40
C ALA A 115 -1.98 -6.86 0.73
N SER A 116 -3.08 -6.13 0.74
CA SER A 116 -4.13 -6.23 1.76
C SER A 116 -4.99 -7.50 1.60
N THR A 117 -5.61 -7.93 2.69
CA THR A 117 -6.53 -9.09 2.73
C THR A 117 -7.93 -8.79 2.22
N PHE A 118 -8.20 -7.56 1.82
CA PHE A 118 -9.49 -7.16 1.24
C PHE A 118 -9.31 -5.96 0.29
N ASP A 119 -10.32 -5.78 -0.56
CA ASP A 119 -10.48 -4.61 -1.42
C ASP A 119 -11.98 -4.28 -1.58
N TRP A 120 -12.34 -3.50 -2.60
CA TRP A 120 -13.73 -3.15 -2.94
C TRP A 120 -14.63 -4.34 -3.31
N ASN A 121 -14.08 -5.54 -3.46
CA ASN A 121 -14.84 -6.77 -3.68
C ASN A 121 -15.00 -7.59 -2.39
N GLY A 122 -14.45 -7.14 -1.29
CA GLY A 122 -14.43 -7.85 0.00
C GLY A 122 -13.14 -8.62 0.25
N PRO A 123 -13.17 -9.63 1.13
CA PRO A 123 -11.97 -10.41 1.47
C PRO A 123 -11.34 -11.10 0.27
N LYS A 124 -10.02 -11.10 0.23
CA LYS A 124 -9.22 -11.75 -0.82
C LYS A 124 -7.89 -12.23 -0.29
N ALA A 125 -7.34 -13.26 -0.91
CA ALA A 125 -5.93 -13.60 -0.68
C ALA A 125 -5.04 -12.41 -1.05
N PRO A 126 -4.10 -12.02 -0.18
CA PRO A 126 -3.19 -10.93 -0.48
C PRO A 126 -2.23 -11.30 -1.60
N THR A 127 -1.89 -10.32 -2.43
CA THR A 127 -0.85 -10.44 -3.43
C THR A 127 0.32 -9.56 -3.03
N PRO A 128 1.44 -10.13 -2.64
CA PRO A 128 2.63 -9.38 -2.32
C PRO A 128 3.01 -8.44 -3.45
N PHE A 129 3.22 -7.18 -3.13
CA PHE A 129 3.63 -6.18 -4.11
C PHE A 129 4.78 -5.36 -3.53
N ALA A 130 5.99 -5.62 -4.04
CA ALA A 130 7.21 -5.07 -3.45
C ALA A 130 7.47 -3.65 -3.93
N THR A 131 7.66 -2.75 -3.01
CA THR A 131 8.09 -1.36 -3.27
C THR A 131 9.42 -1.40 -4.04
N GLU A 132 9.57 -0.51 -5.04
CA GLU A 132 10.76 -0.41 -5.89
C GLU A 132 11.13 -1.71 -6.65
N ASN A 133 10.23 -2.69 -6.65
CA ASN A 133 10.44 -4.02 -7.23
C ASN A 133 11.62 -4.78 -6.59
N ASP A 134 11.82 -4.62 -5.29
CA ASP A 134 12.82 -5.34 -4.53
C ASP A 134 12.50 -6.84 -4.48
N THR A 135 13.01 -7.57 -5.45
CA THR A 135 12.65 -8.97 -5.72
C THR A 135 12.85 -9.87 -4.51
N CYS A 136 13.96 -9.73 -3.78
CA CYS A 136 14.23 -10.55 -2.60
C CYS A 136 13.21 -10.32 -1.49
N ASN A 137 12.82 -9.06 -1.28
CA ASN A 137 11.80 -8.69 -0.31
C ASN A 137 10.43 -9.19 -0.78
N GLY A 138 10.11 -9.05 -2.06
CA GLY A 138 8.88 -9.59 -2.65
C GLY A 138 8.76 -11.11 -2.48
N ILE A 139 9.84 -11.86 -2.66
CA ILE A 139 9.87 -13.31 -2.41
C ILE A 139 9.63 -13.61 -0.92
N ALA A 140 10.26 -12.86 -0.01
CA ALA A 140 10.05 -13.04 1.42
C ALA A 140 8.59 -12.73 1.82
N MET A 141 8.00 -11.66 1.28
CA MET A 141 6.59 -11.33 1.45
C MET A 141 5.68 -12.46 0.96
N MET A 142 5.96 -13.01 -0.22
CA MET A 142 5.20 -14.13 -0.80
C MET A 142 5.26 -15.36 0.11
N LEU A 143 6.44 -15.77 0.54
CA LEU A 143 6.60 -16.92 1.41
C LEU A 143 5.90 -16.72 2.75
N GLY A 144 6.04 -15.54 3.36
CA GLY A 144 5.35 -15.19 4.59
C GLY A 144 3.83 -15.26 4.45
N SER A 145 3.28 -14.70 3.37
CA SER A 145 1.85 -14.72 3.10
C SER A 145 1.31 -16.13 2.82
N LEU A 146 2.06 -16.95 2.07
CA LEU A 146 1.66 -18.34 1.80
C LEU A 146 1.62 -19.21 3.07
N VAL A 147 2.51 -18.96 4.02
CA VAL A 147 2.56 -19.71 5.28
C VAL A 147 1.47 -19.24 6.25
N SER A 148 1.24 -17.95 6.35
CA SER A 148 0.32 -17.36 7.34
C SER A 148 -1.10 -17.16 6.83
N GLY A 149 -1.30 -17.05 5.51
CA GLY A 149 -2.55 -16.58 4.91
C GLY A 149 -2.82 -15.09 5.15
N SER A 150 -1.91 -14.39 5.83
CA SER A 150 -2.06 -12.99 6.22
C SER A 150 -1.41 -12.05 5.21
N ALA A 151 -1.78 -10.77 5.29
CA ALA A 151 -1.18 -9.72 4.48
C ALA A 151 0.32 -9.59 4.76
N PRO A 152 1.15 -9.52 3.73
CA PRO A 152 2.58 -9.28 3.91
C PRO A 152 2.87 -7.79 4.03
N CYS A 153 3.91 -7.44 4.79
CA CYS A 153 4.43 -6.09 4.83
C CYS A 153 5.81 -6.03 4.19
N PHE A 154 5.99 -5.04 3.33
CA PHE A 154 7.32 -4.71 2.80
C PHE A 154 8.12 -3.96 3.85
N HIS A 155 9.33 -4.41 4.15
CA HIS A 155 10.24 -3.70 5.05
C HIS A 155 11.70 -3.88 4.65
N ASP A 156 12.41 -2.78 4.61
CA ASP A 156 13.87 -2.76 4.51
C ASP A 156 14.52 -2.86 5.88
N VAL A 157 15.54 -3.69 5.99
CA VAL A 157 16.40 -3.70 7.17
C VAL A 157 17.34 -2.51 7.10
N ARG A 158 17.15 -1.52 7.98
CA ARG A 158 17.97 -0.30 7.97
C ARG A 158 19.18 -0.40 8.89
N THR A 159 18.98 -0.81 10.13
CA THR A 159 20.08 -0.91 11.10
C THR A 159 19.67 -1.74 12.31
N TYR A 160 20.68 -2.09 13.09
CA TYR A 160 20.49 -2.57 14.45
C TYR A 160 20.72 -1.41 15.44
N TRP A 161 19.80 -1.23 16.35
CA TRP A 161 19.92 -0.30 17.46
C TRP A 161 20.37 -1.05 18.71
N SER A 162 21.59 -0.76 19.20
CA SER A 162 21.97 -1.19 20.55
C SER A 162 21.22 -0.37 21.60
N PRO A 163 21.05 -0.89 22.84
CA PRO A 163 20.42 -0.13 23.91
C PRO A 163 21.04 1.24 24.14
N GLU A 164 22.37 1.31 24.08
CA GLU A 164 23.13 2.55 24.29
C GLU A 164 22.95 3.53 23.14
N ALA A 165 22.88 3.03 21.91
CA ALA A 165 22.62 3.88 20.74
C ALA A 165 21.20 4.46 20.77
N CYS A 166 20.23 3.64 21.16
CA CYS A 166 18.85 4.07 21.33
C CYS A 166 18.74 5.14 22.43
N GLU A 167 19.29 4.90 23.61
CA GLU A 167 19.29 5.85 24.73
C GLU A 167 19.95 7.17 24.34
N ARG A 168 21.10 7.13 23.66
CA ARG A 168 21.81 8.33 23.22
C ARG A 168 20.98 9.20 22.28
N VAL A 169 20.18 8.59 21.38
CA VAL A 169 19.45 9.32 20.35
C VAL A 169 18.07 9.75 20.83
N THR A 170 17.39 8.90 21.58
CA THR A 170 15.99 9.11 21.97
C THR A 170 15.83 9.62 23.39
N GLY A 171 16.86 9.51 24.21
CA GLY A 171 16.80 9.75 25.68
C GLY A 171 16.16 8.60 26.47
N HIS A 172 15.76 7.51 25.79
CA HIS A 172 15.10 6.37 26.42
C HIS A 172 15.88 5.08 26.16
N LYS A 173 16.15 4.35 27.22
CA LYS A 173 16.74 3.02 27.13
C LYS A 173 15.63 2.01 26.81
N PRO A 174 15.81 1.17 25.78
CA PRO A 174 14.80 0.16 25.47
C PRO A 174 14.68 -0.88 26.57
N ASP A 175 13.45 -1.35 26.81
CA ASP A 175 13.12 -2.32 27.83
C ASP A 175 12.38 -3.54 27.26
N GLY A 176 11.91 -4.43 28.12
CA GLY A 176 11.15 -5.61 27.73
C GLY A 176 11.87 -6.45 26.67
N VAL A 177 11.19 -6.79 25.61
CA VAL A 177 11.73 -7.59 24.50
C VAL A 177 12.83 -6.86 23.73
N ALA A 178 12.88 -5.56 23.79
CA ALA A 178 13.88 -4.70 23.14
C ALA A 178 15.09 -4.38 24.03
N SER A 179 15.15 -4.91 25.26
CA SER A 179 16.22 -4.59 26.24
C SER A 179 17.64 -4.87 25.76
N ASN A 180 17.79 -5.81 24.81
CA ASN A 180 19.06 -6.15 24.19
C ASN A 180 19.28 -5.46 22.82
N GLY A 181 18.44 -4.48 22.49
CA GLY A 181 18.44 -3.82 21.20
C GLY A 181 17.40 -4.40 20.24
N PHE A 182 17.30 -3.82 19.05
CA PHE A 182 16.32 -4.22 18.04
C PHE A 182 16.79 -3.93 16.63
N ILE A 183 16.21 -4.63 15.67
CA ILE A 183 16.39 -4.35 14.24
C ILE A 183 15.37 -3.29 13.83
N HIS A 184 15.86 -2.21 13.24
CA HIS A 184 15.03 -1.17 12.68
C HIS A 184 14.63 -1.55 11.26
N LEU A 185 13.34 -1.75 11.07
CA LEU A 185 12.73 -2.01 9.79
C LEU A 185 11.97 -0.75 9.33
N ILE A 186 12.05 -0.44 8.07
CA ILE A 186 11.35 0.71 7.49
C ILE A 186 10.79 0.36 6.10
N ASN A 187 9.61 0.86 5.81
CA ASN A 187 9.09 0.94 4.47
C ASN A 187 8.99 2.42 4.09
N SER A 188 9.53 2.78 2.93
CA SER A 188 9.37 4.12 2.36
C SER A 188 8.12 4.27 1.50
N GLY A 189 7.39 3.18 1.26
CA GLY A 189 6.11 3.14 0.55
C GLY A 189 4.93 2.89 1.48
N ALA A 190 3.80 2.53 0.89
CA ALA A 190 2.59 2.22 1.64
C ALA A 190 2.65 0.83 2.28
N ALA A 191 2.13 0.72 3.49
CA ALA A 191 1.83 -0.57 4.08
C ALA A 191 0.44 -1.05 3.64
N CYS A 192 0.20 -2.38 3.71
CA CYS A 192 -1.14 -2.94 3.55
C CYS A 192 -2.09 -2.42 4.64
N LEU A 193 -3.39 -2.44 4.38
CA LEU A 193 -4.41 -1.97 5.34
C LEU A 193 -4.36 -2.75 6.66
N ASP A 194 -4.05 -4.02 6.58
CA ASP A 194 -3.92 -4.92 7.73
C ASP A 194 -2.81 -4.48 8.69
N ALA A 195 -1.77 -3.82 8.20
CA ALA A 195 -0.68 -3.29 9.03
C ALA A 195 -1.12 -2.14 9.96
N SER A 196 -2.35 -1.63 9.81
CA SER A 196 -2.95 -0.71 10.79
C SER A 196 -3.08 -1.34 12.19
N GLY A 197 -2.98 -2.67 12.30
CA GLY A 197 -3.04 -3.40 13.55
C GLY A 197 -4.40 -3.34 14.24
N GLN A 198 -5.49 -3.17 13.48
CA GLN A 198 -6.84 -3.02 14.03
C GLN A 198 -7.58 -4.34 14.19
N ALA A 199 -7.19 -5.40 13.46
CA ALA A 199 -7.78 -6.71 13.69
C ALA A 199 -7.44 -7.25 15.08
N ARG A 200 -8.39 -7.97 15.68
CA ARG A 200 -8.28 -8.49 17.05
C ARG A 200 -8.48 -9.99 17.09
N ASP A 201 -7.69 -10.69 17.91
CA ASP A 201 -7.96 -12.07 18.29
C ASP A 201 -9.10 -12.17 19.32
N ALA A 202 -9.39 -13.39 19.76
CA ALA A 202 -10.44 -13.64 20.75
C ALA A 202 -10.15 -13.00 22.12
N GLU A 203 -8.88 -12.77 22.44
CA GLU A 203 -8.39 -12.15 23.66
C GLU A 203 -8.31 -10.62 23.55
N GLY A 204 -8.59 -10.06 22.36
CA GLY A 204 -8.55 -8.62 22.11
C GLY A 204 -7.17 -8.07 21.74
N ASN A 205 -6.17 -8.92 21.52
CA ASN A 205 -4.85 -8.49 21.10
C ASN A 205 -4.85 -8.13 19.61
N SER A 206 -3.99 -7.19 19.24
CA SER A 206 -3.77 -6.84 17.84
C SER A 206 -3.08 -7.98 17.09
N VAL A 207 -3.66 -8.43 16.00
CA VAL A 207 -3.13 -9.54 15.20
C VAL A 207 -3.25 -9.26 13.70
N MET A 208 -2.41 -9.93 12.90
CA MET A 208 -2.56 -10.02 11.46
C MET A 208 -3.32 -11.31 11.16
N LYS A 209 -4.61 -11.20 10.84
CA LYS A 209 -5.45 -12.37 10.55
C LYS A 209 -5.16 -12.97 9.16
N PRO A 210 -5.31 -14.28 8.99
CA PRO A 210 -5.46 -14.86 7.65
C PRO A 210 -6.64 -14.22 6.92
N TRP A 211 -6.52 -14.03 5.61
CA TRP A 211 -7.51 -13.30 4.81
C TRP A 211 -8.94 -13.86 4.94
N TYR A 212 -9.07 -15.16 5.13
CA TYR A 212 -10.37 -15.84 5.27
C TYR A 212 -10.98 -15.71 6.68
N GLU A 213 -10.29 -15.11 7.63
CA GLU A 213 -10.75 -14.80 8.99
C GLU A 213 -11.01 -13.31 9.21
N VAL A 214 -10.71 -12.47 8.20
CA VAL A 214 -10.92 -11.01 8.29
C VAL A 214 -12.41 -10.70 8.16
N THR A 215 -12.98 -10.10 9.19
CA THR A 215 -14.40 -9.73 9.25
C THR A 215 -14.68 -8.36 8.65
N GLU A 216 -15.94 -8.02 8.42
CA GLU A 216 -16.33 -6.68 7.98
C GLU A 216 -15.98 -5.62 9.04
N GLU A 217 -16.07 -5.97 10.32
CA GLU A 217 -15.68 -5.11 11.43
C GLU A 217 -14.18 -4.84 11.42
N ASP A 218 -13.36 -5.86 11.17
CA ASP A 218 -11.92 -5.70 11.01
C ASP A 218 -11.59 -4.76 9.84
N GLN A 219 -12.23 -4.97 8.67
CA GLN A 219 -12.03 -4.13 7.49
C GLN A 219 -12.39 -2.67 7.77
N LYS A 220 -13.53 -2.43 8.41
CA LYS A 220 -13.96 -1.09 8.79
C LYS A 220 -12.97 -0.43 9.75
N ALA A 221 -12.53 -1.13 10.78
CA ALA A 221 -11.56 -0.61 11.74
C ALA A 221 -10.22 -0.28 11.09
N MET A 222 -9.74 -1.12 10.15
CA MET A 222 -8.53 -0.87 9.37
C MET A 222 -8.66 0.39 8.50
N LEU A 223 -9.79 0.55 7.80
CA LEU A 223 -10.05 1.72 6.96
C LEU A 223 -10.19 3.01 7.78
N GLU A 224 -10.81 2.94 8.94
CA GLU A 224 -10.93 4.09 9.84
C GLU A 224 -9.59 4.55 10.39
N ALA A 225 -8.65 3.62 10.60
CA ALA A 225 -7.30 3.90 11.11
C ALA A 225 -6.31 4.32 10.01
N THR A 226 -6.66 4.12 8.74
CA THR A 226 -5.79 4.41 7.60
C THR A 226 -6.10 5.79 7.04
N THR A 227 -5.05 6.54 6.72
CA THR A 227 -5.13 7.78 5.95
C THR A 227 -4.24 7.70 4.73
N TRP A 228 -4.74 8.19 3.60
CA TRP A 228 -4.00 8.30 2.35
C TRP A 228 -3.49 9.73 2.26
N SER A 229 -2.21 9.90 2.52
CA SER A 229 -1.58 11.22 2.48
C SER A 229 -0.59 11.33 1.34
N GLU A 230 -0.37 12.55 0.91
CA GLU A 230 0.82 12.86 0.16
C GLU A 230 2.03 12.53 1.04
N ALA A 231 2.99 11.78 0.49
CA ALA A 231 4.21 11.52 1.23
C ALA A 231 4.92 12.83 1.57
N ASP A 232 5.66 12.87 2.65
CA ASP A 232 6.41 14.05 3.14
C ASP A 232 7.35 14.70 2.11
N PHE A 233 7.55 14.04 1.00
CA PHE A 233 8.35 14.54 -0.12
C PHE A 233 7.58 15.49 -1.05
N GLY A 234 6.31 15.73 -0.82
CA GLY A 234 5.53 16.74 -1.53
C GLY A 234 5.24 16.43 -3.00
N TYR A 235 5.48 15.21 -3.44
CA TYR A 235 5.37 14.84 -4.84
C TYR A 235 4.20 13.92 -5.14
N PHE A 236 3.48 13.46 -4.12
CA PHE A 236 2.60 12.31 -4.29
C PHE A 236 1.23 12.59 -3.73
N ARG A 237 0.25 12.46 -4.61
CA ARG A 237 -1.13 12.28 -4.24
C ARG A 237 -1.48 10.82 -4.40
N GLY A 238 -2.08 10.25 -3.38
CA GLY A 238 -2.53 8.87 -3.38
C GLY A 238 -1.54 7.86 -2.81
N GLY A 239 -0.54 8.32 -2.06
CA GLY A 239 0.25 7.45 -1.20
C GLY A 239 -0.52 7.08 0.05
N GLY A 240 -0.62 5.78 0.35
CA GLY A 240 -1.17 5.32 1.61
C GLY A 240 -0.16 5.47 2.73
N SER A 241 -0.49 6.27 3.74
CA SER A 241 0.21 6.21 5.01
C SER A 241 -0.67 5.47 6.00
N VAL A 242 -0.27 4.27 6.35
CA VAL A 242 -0.83 3.61 7.52
C VAL A 242 -0.22 4.32 8.72
N SER A 243 -1.04 4.87 9.59
CA SER A 243 -0.56 5.46 10.82
C SER A 243 0.17 4.40 11.63
N TYR A 244 1.47 4.52 11.73
CA TYR A 244 2.34 3.63 12.51
C TYR A 244 2.18 3.80 14.02
N THR A 245 0.98 4.05 14.50
CA THR A 245 0.72 4.23 15.93
C THR A 245 1.09 3.01 16.78
N HIS A 246 1.42 1.87 16.16
CA HIS A 246 1.79 0.66 16.88
C HIS A 246 3.26 0.23 16.70
N LEU A 247 4.03 0.90 15.84
CA LEU A 247 5.49 0.74 15.77
C LEU A 247 6.24 1.92 16.40
N THR A 248 5.53 2.90 16.90
CA THR A 248 6.14 3.87 17.78
C THR A 248 6.54 3.15 19.05
N LEU A 249 7.83 3.18 19.36
CA LEU A 249 8.30 3.08 20.72
C LEU A 249 7.27 3.80 21.62
N PRO A 250 6.87 3.24 22.76
CA PRO A 250 5.93 3.90 23.64
C PRO A 250 6.47 5.30 23.93
N THR A 251 6.01 6.27 23.17
CA THR A 251 6.19 7.65 23.53
C THR A 251 5.22 7.87 24.66
N ASN A 252 5.71 7.80 25.88
CA ASN A 252 5.01 8.38 27.02
C ASN A 252 4.74 9.83 26.65
N ARG A 253 3.54 10.10 26.15
CA ARG A 253 2.96 11.43 26.19
C ARG A 253 2.20 11.49 27.51
N GLU A 254 2.87 11.93 28.54
CA GLU A 254 2.21 12.68 29.58
C GLU A 254 1.81 14.05 29.05
#